data_acf62aafe97f928ea6b0617bd25b33bb
#
_entry.id   acf62aafe97f928ea6b0617bd25b33bb
#
_cell.length_a   1.000
_cell.length_b   1.000
_cell.length_c   1.000
_cell.angle_alpha   90.00
_cell.angle_beta   90.00
_cell.angle_gamma   90.00
#
_symmetry.space_group_name_H-M   'P 1'
#
loop_
_entity.id
_entity.type
_entity.pdbx_description
1 polymer ?
#
loop_
_entity_poly.entity_id
_entity_poly.type
_entity_poly.pdbx_seq_one_letter_code
_entity_poly.pdbx_strand_id
1 'polypeptide(L)'
;MKKIIYLYILESMAEWEVGYILQAISMESMLKKQNREFVIKTVGTSKNPIQTIGGLTITPDCLLDEMDEYNMVALLLPGAESWNSEENNQILEKALSYIDNGILVGAICGATLALADLKV
;
A
#
# COMPACT_ATOMS: atom_id res chain seq x y z
N MET A 1 -6.00 14.22 -14.82
CA MET A 1 -5.47 14.17 -13.48
C MET A 1 -5.18 12.72 -13.09
N LYS A 2 -4.00 12.45 -12.55
CA LYS A 2 -3.61 11.08 -12.23
C LYS A 2 -4.22 10.64 -10.91
N LYS A 3 -4.72 9.41 -10.89
CA LYS A 3 -5.26 8.77 -9.70
C LYS A 3 -4.16 7.91 -9.09
N ILE A 4 -4.06 7.94 -7.78
CA ILE A 4 -2.96 7.30 -7.07
C ILE A 4 -3.42 6.02 -6.38
N ILE A 5 -2.64 4.96 -6.56
CA ILE A 5 -2.78 3.72 -5.82
C ILE A 5 -1.56 3.66 -4.90
N TYR A 6 -1.79 3.71 -3.60
CA TYR A 6 -0.71 3.62 -2.64
C TYR A 6 -0.48 2.18 -2.20
N LEU A 7 0.79 1.79 -2.18
CA LEU A 7 1.22 0.53 -1.58
C LEU A 7 1.96 0.85 -0.30
N TYR A 8 1.41 0.42 0.82
CA TYR A 8 2.10 0.56 2.09
C TYR A 8 3.24 -0.44 2.15
N ILE A 9 4.45 0.03 2.45
CA ILE A 9 5.60 -0.84 2.59
C ILE A 9 6.04 -0.89 4.05
N LEU A 10 6.46 -2.07 4.48
CA LEU A 10 6.88 -2.30 5.86
C LEU A 10 7.90 -3.43 5.90
N GLU A 11 8.67 -3.49 6.99
CA GLU A 11 9.66 -4.55 7.17
C GLU A 11 9.06 -5.93 7.00
N SER A 12 9.78 -6.82 6.39
CA SER A 12 9.41 -8.21 6.15
C SER A 12 8.16 -8.40 5.29
N MET A 13 7.79 -7.38 4.50
CA MET A 13 6.65 -7.53 3.59
C MET A 13 6.92 -8.59 2.53
N ALA A 14 5.87 -9.30 2.14
CA ALA A 14 5.94 -10.29 1.08
C ALA A 14 5.71 -9.61 -0.27
N GLU A 15 6.79 -9.15 -0.89
CA GLU A 15 6.70 -8.40 -2.14
C GLU A 15 6.06 -9.17 -3.28
N TRP A 16 6.21 -10.49 -3.29
CA TRP A 16 5.64 -11.31 -4.36
C TRP A 16 4.11 -11.31 -4.38
N GLU A 17 3.49 -11.07 -3.23
CA GLU A 17 2.03 -11.10 -3.13
C GLU A 17 1.35 -9.97 -3.90
N VAL A 18 2.00 -8.83 -3.99
CA VAL A 18 1.45 -7.66 -4.70
C VAL A 18 1.98 -7.54 -6.11
N GLY A 19 2.95 -8.35 -6.49
CA GLY A 19 3.62 -8.24 -7.78
C GLY A 19 2.66 -8.29 -8.97
N TYR A 20 1.74 -9.24 -8.98
CA TYR A 20 0.78 -9.37 -10.08
C TYR A 20 -0.16 -8.17 -10.18
N ILE A 21 -0.62 -7.66 -9.04
CA ILE A 21 -1.51 -6.50 -9.01
C ILE A 21 -0.80 -5.28 -9.59
N LEU A 22 0.41 -5.03 -9.12
CA LEU A 22 1.21 -3.90 -9.58
C LEU A 22 1.50 -3.99 -11.07
N GLN A 23 1.90 -5.18 -11.52
CA GLN A 23 2.20 -5.40 -12.92
C GLN A 23 0.97 -5.23 -13.80
N ALA A 24 -0.17 -5.77 -13.36
CA ALA A 24 -1.42 -5.64 -14.13
C ALA A 24 -1.81 -4.18 -14.30
N ILE A 25 -1.71 -3.38 -13.25
CA ILE A 25 -2.05 -1.95 -13.31
C ILE A 25 -1.13 -1.22 -14.26
N SER A 26 0.17 -1.45 -14.14
CA SER A 26 1.16 -0.78 -14.99
C SER A 26 1.06 -1.21 -16.44
N MET A 27 0.88 -2.50 -16.69
CA MET A 27 0.79 -3.02 -18.05
C MET A 27 -0.48 -2.58 -18.76
N GLU A 28 -1.58 -2.50 -18.04
CA GLU A 28 -2.82 -2.02 -18.64
C GLU A 28 -2.64 -0.60 -19.18
N SER A 29 -2.02 0.25 -18.40
CA SER A 29 -1.74 1.62 -18.84
C SER A 29 -0.85 1.67 -20.07
N MET A 30 0.13 0.77 -20.16
CA MET A 30 1.04 0.70 -21.31
C MET A 30 0.35 0.16 -22.56
N LEU A 31 -0.44 -0.90 -22.39
CA LEU A 31 -1.07 -1.58 -23.54
C LEU A 31 -2.16 -0.76 -24.17
N LYS A 32 -2.90 -0.01 -23.39
CA LYS A 32 -4.01 0.82 -23.91
C LYS A 32 -3.53 2.08 -24.62
N LYS A 33 -2.25 2.40 -24.54
CA LYS A 33 -1.64 3.60 -25.14
C LYS A 33 -2.40 4.89 -24.80
N GLN A 34 -3.12 4.89 -23.69
CA GLN A 34 -3.83 6.06 -23.21
C GLN A 34 -2.99 6.77 -22.15
N ASN A 35 -3.37 7.98 -21.82
CA ASN A 35 -2.77 8.68 -20.69
C ASN A 35 -2.91 7.79 -19.46
N ARG A 36 -1.81 7.60 -18.73
CA ARG A 36 -1.84 6.80 -17.52
C ARG A 36 -2.78 7.45 -16.53
N GLU A 37 -3.92 6.80 -16.30
CA GLU A 37 -4.86 7.28 -15.29
C GLU A 37 -4.38 6.97 -13.88
N PHE A 38 -3.62 5.89 -13.74
CA PHE A 38 -3.18 5.40 -12.44
C PHE A 38 -1.68 5.47 -12.31
N VAL A 39 -1.21 5.92 -11.14
CA VAL A 39 0.19 5.80 -10.75
C VAL A 39 0.26 5.04 -9.43
N ILE A 40 1.29 4.23 -9.29
CA ILE A 40 1.55 3.49 -8.06
C ILE A 40 2.62 4.25 -7.30
N LYS A 41 2.36 4.51 -6.03
CA LYS A 41 3.35 5.11 -5.12
C LYS A 41 3.45 4.28 -3.87
N THR A 42 4.67 4.15 -3.35
CA THR A 42 4.89 3.48 -2.08
C THR A 42 4.85 4.49 -0.95
N VAL A 43 4.33 4.05 0.18
CA VAL A 43 4.22 4.90 1.37
C VAL A 43 4.73 4.13 2.58
N GLY A 44 5.47 4.79 3.44
CA GLY A 44 6.03 4.19 4.64
C GLY A 44 5.91 5.09 5.87
N THR A 45 6.23 4.53 7.02
CA THR A 45 6.20 5.26 8.29
C THR A 45 7.41 6.16 8.47
N SER A 46 8.50 5.87 7.78
CA SER A 46 9.71 6.68 7.78
C SER A 46 10.35 6.62 6.40
N LYS A 47 11.31 7.52 6.15
CA LYS A 47 12.04 7.53 4.88
C LYS A 47 13.13 6.48 4.81
N ASN A 48 13.36 5.77 5.89
CA ASN A 48 14.34 4.70 5.90
C ASN A 48 13.89 3.55 5.01
N PRO A 49 14.81 2.93 4.26
CA PRO A 49 14.44 1.78 3.46
C PRO A 49 14.01 0.61 4.33
N ILE A 50 13.10 -0.18 3.81
CA ILE A 50 12.69 -1.43 4.44
C ILE A 50 13.28 -2.60 3.67
N GLN A 51 13.34 -3.76 4.30
CA GLN A 51 13.78 -4.98 3.65
C GLN A 51 12.61 -5.95 3.56
N THR A 52 12.37 -6.44 2.36
CA THR A 52 11.28 -7.40 2.12
C THR A 52 11.71 -8.80 2.55
N ILE A 53 10.73 -9.69 2.65
CA ILE A 53 11.01 -11.08 3.01
C ILE A 53 11.87 -11.77 1.93
N GLY A 54 11.79 -11.31 0.70
CA GLY A 54 12.61 -11.82 -0.41
C GLY A 54 13.99 -11.18 -0.50
N GLY A 55 14.34 -10.28 0.40
CA GLY A 55 15.66 -9.68 0.46
C GLY A 55 15.84 -8.39 -0.34
N LEU A 56 14.75 -7.82 -0.84
CA LEU A 56 14.83 -6.55 -1.56
C LEU A 56 14.80 -5.38 -0.58
N THR A 57 15.53 -4.32 -0.93
CA THR A 57 15.52 -3.08 -0.17
C THR A 57 14.67 -2.06 -0.93
N ILE A 58 13.66 -1.51 -0.26
CA ILE A 58 12.73 -0.55 -0.88
C ILE A 58 12.68 0.71 -0.03
N THR A 59 12.86 1.85 -0.69
CA THR A 59 12.69 3.17 -0.07
C THR A 59 11.32 3.69 -0.45
N PRO A 60 10.50 4.15 0.51
CA PRO A 60 9.17 4.65 0.17
C PRO A 60 9.23 5.96 -0.62
N ASP A 61 8.25 6.16 -1.49
CA ASP A 61 8.12 7.40 -2.24
C ASP A 61 7.71 8.57 -1.34
N CYS A 62 6.92 8.29 -0.31
CA CYS A 62 6.45 9.32 0.61
C CYS A 62 6.12 8.73 1.98
N LEU A 63 5.87 9.63 2.93
CA LEU A 63 5.45 9.28 4.28
C LEU A 63 3.92 9.30 4.38
N LEU A 64 3.40 8.74 5.46
CA LEU A 64 1.95 8.69 5.72
C LEU A 64 1.31 10.08 5.68
N ASP A 65 1.96 11.07 6.25
CA ASP A 65 1.43 12.44 6.30
C ASP A 65 1.62 13.20 5.00
N GLU A 66 2.34 12.63 4.05
CA GLU A 66 2.55 13.22 2.73
C GLU A 66 1.62 12.63 1.67
N MET A 67 0.75 11.69 2.03
CA MET A 67 -0.16 11.05 1.08
C MET A 67 -1.14 12.06 0.49
N ASP A 68 -1.31 11.98 -0.83
CA ASP A 68 -2.32 12.77 -1.54
C ASP A 68 -3.65 12.02 -1.49
N GLU A 69 -4.39 12.23 -0.42
CA GLU A 69 -5.64 11.51 -0.19
C GLU A 69 -6.76 11.95 -1.13
N TYR A 70 -6.65 13.15 -1.69
CA TYR A 70 -7.63 13.66 -2.63
C TYR A 70 -7.64 12.86 -3.94
N ASN A 71 -6.45 12.55 -4.45
CA ASN A 71 -6.30 11.81 -5.71
C ASN A 71 -6.16 10.31 -5.52
N MET A 72 -6.20 9.83 -4.28
CA MET A 72 -6.05 8.40 -3.99
C MET A 72 -7.33 7.65 -4.31
N VAL A 73 -7.18 6.51 -4.99
CA VAL A 73 -8.32 5.64 -5.32
C VAL A 73 -8.24 4.29 -4.63
N ALA A 74 -7.05 3.89 -4.18
CA ALA A 74 -6.88 2.61 -3.50
C ALA A 74 -5.65 2.63 -2.61
N LEU A 75 -5.71 1.82 -1.56
CA LEU A 75 -4.61 1.52 -0.66
C LEU A 75 -4.42 0.02 -0.63
N LEU A 76 -3.19 -0.44 -0.88
CA LEU A 76 -2.83 -1.86 -0.82
C LEU A 76 -1.97 -2.13 0.40
N LEU A 77 -2.35 -3.12 1.18
CA LEU A 77 -1.64 -3.55 2.39
C LEU A 77 -1.12 -4.98 2.16
N PRO A 78 0.20 -5.16 2.01
CA PRO A 78 0.76 -6.50 1.75
C PRO A 78 0.84 -7.32 3.03
N GLY A 79 0.97 -8.63 2.88
CA GLY A 79 1.32 -9.49 4.01
C GLY A 79 2.73 -9.18 4.49
N ALA A 80 2.94 -9.30 5.79
CA ALA A 80 4.25 -9.07 6.41
C ALA A 80 4.28 -9.70 7.79
N GLU A 81 5.49 -9.96 8.28
CA GLU A 81 5.66 -10.48 9.64
C GLU A 81 5.59 -9.37 10.69
N SER A 82 5.79 -8.11 10.29
CA SER A 82 5.93 -6.98 11.21
C SER A 82 4.63 -6.23 11.50
N TRP A 83 3.47 -6.75 11.09
CA TRP A 83 2.20 -6.05 11.31
C TRP A 83 1.89 -5.78 12.78
N ASN A 84 2.45 -6.54 13.71
CA ASN A 84 2.25 -6.35 15.14
C ASN A 84 2.96 -5.10 15.69
N SER A 85 3.87 -4.50 14.93
CA SER A 85 4.60 -3.33 15.36
C SER A 85 3.67 -2.12 15.48
N GLU A 86 3.82 -1.34 16.55
CA GLU A 86 2.96 -0.18 16.80
C GLU A 86 3.04 0.86 15.69
N GLU A 87 4.15 0.95 14.99
CA GLU A 87 4.31 1.90 13.90
C GLU A 87 3.31 1.69 12.77
N ASN A 88 2.73 0.49 12.69
CA ASN A 88 1.75 0.17 11.66
C ASN A 88 0.31 0.58 12.04
N ASN A 89 0.09 0.96 13.30
CA ASN A 89 -1.27 1.30 13.75
C ASN A 89 -1.85 2.49 12.99
N GLN A 90 -1.03 3.46 12.66
CA GLN A 90 -1.49 4.65 11.96
C GLN A 90 -2.05 4.33 10.58
N ILE A 91 -1.38 3.49 9.81
CA ILE A 91 -1.90 3.11 8.49
C ILE A 91 -3.17 2.27 8.59
N LEU A 92 -3.26 1.43 9.62
CA LEU A 92 -4.46 0.62 9.84
C LEU A 92 -5.66 1.50 10.17
N GLU A 93 -5.48 2.52 10.99
CA GLU A 93 -6.54 3.47 11.30
C GLU A 93 -6.95 4.26 10.06
N LYS A 94 -5.97 4.69 9.26
CA LYS A 94 -6.27 5.35 7.99
C LYS A 94 -7.05 4.43 7.05
N ALA A 95 -6.67 3.15 7.00
CA ALA A 95 -7.35 2.17 6.14
C ALA A 95 -8.83 2.04 6.51
N LEU A 96 -9.14 1.97 7.79
CA LEU A 96 -10.54 1.90 8.24
C LEU A 96 -11.31 3.15 7.84
N SER A 97 -10.69 4.32 8.00
CA SER A 97 -11.30 5.58 7.57
C SER A 97 -11.54 5.61 6.05
N TYR A 98 -10.59 5.11 5.27
CA TYR A 98 -10.73 5.05 3.81
C TYR A 98 -11.89 4.15 3.41
N ILE A 99 -12.02 2.99 4.06
CA ILE A 99 -13.14 2.07 3.79
C ILE A 99 -14.47 2.78 4.07
N ASP A 100 -14.57 3.49 5.19
CA ASP A 100 -15.79 4.21 5.54
C ASP A 100 -16.12 5.31 4.53
N ASN A 101 -15.12 5.84 3.86
CA ASN A 101 -15.29 6.88 2.85
C ASN A 101 -15.37 6.36 1.42
N GLY A 102 -15.50 5.04 1.25
CA GLY A 102 -15.69 4.43 -0.06
C GLY A 102 -14.42 4.27 -0.89
N ILE A 103 -13.24 4.39 -0.26
CA ILE A 103 -11.97 4.17 -0.94
C ILE A 103 -11.61 2.68 -0.84
N LEU A 104 -11.16 2.12 -1.95
CA LEU A 104 -10.81 0.70 -2.00
C LEU A 104 -9.56 0.42 -1.16
N VAL A 105 -9.67 -0.57 -0.28
CA VAL A 105 -8.52 -1.05 0.49
C VAL A 105 -8.35 -2.54 0.22
N GLY A 106 -7.19 -2.91 -0.32
CA GLY A 106 -6.84 -4.32 -0.53
C GLY A 106 -5.86 -4.77 0.54
N ALA A 107 -6.25 -5.79 1.30
CA ALA A 107 -5.39 -6.35 2.34
C ALA A 107 -5.11 -7.82 2.04
N ILE A 108 -3.86 -8.24 2.22
CA ILE A 108 -3.41 -9.59 1.89
C ILE A 108 -2.81 -10.25 3.13
N CYS A 109 -3.16 -11.52 3.38
CA CYS A 109 -2.59 -12.33 4.46
C CYS A 109 -2.63 -11.62 5.83
N GLY A 110 -1.47 -11.42 6.45
CA GLY A 110 -1.37 -10.82 7.77
C GLY A 110 -1.99 -9.45 7.91
N ALA A 111 -2.04 -8.68 6.82
CA ALA A 111 -2.71 -7.38 6.82
C ALA A 111 -4.20 -7.50 7.10
N THR A 112 -4.83 -8.56 6.61
CA THR A 112 -6.25 -8.83 6.86
C THR A 112 -6.52 -9.03 8.35
N LEU A 113 -5.67 -9.81 9.00
CA LEU A 113 -5.79 -10.03 10.45
C LEU A 113 -5.54 -8.74 11.23
N ALA A 114 -4.55 -7.95 10.81
CA ALA A 114 -4.23 -6.70 11.47
C ALA A 114 -5.42 -5.73 11.44
N LEU A 115 -6.09 -5.63 10.28
CA LEU A 115 -7.29 -4.80 10.15
C LEU A 115 -8.44 -5.32 11.02
N ALA A 116 -8.64 -6.63 11.04
CA ALA A 116 -9.70 -7.23 11.83
C ALA A 116 -9.50 -7.00 13.33
N ASP A 117 -8.26 -7.12 13.79
CA ASP A 117 -7.92 -6.90 15.19
C ASP A 117 -8.17 -5.45 15.61
N LEU A 118 -7.86 -4.51 14.74
CA LEU A 118 -8.06 -3.09 15.06
C LEU A 118 -9.53 -2.74 15.10
N LYS A 119 -10.33 -3.36 14.27
CA LYS A 119 -11.76 -3.06 14.15
C LYS A 119 -12.55 -3.55 15.35
N VAL A 120 -12.05 -4.53 16.06
CA VAL A 120 -12.69 -5.05 17.25
C VAL A 120 -12.46 -4.11 18.42
#